data_b23011a98bc22e2180357471e50b4b16
#
_entry.id   b23011a98bc22e2180357471e50b4b16
#
_cell.length_a   1.000
_cell.length_b   1.000
_cell.length_c   1.000
_cell.angle_alpha   90.00
_cell.angle_beta   90.00
_cell.angle_gamma   90.00
#
_symmetry.space_group_name_H-M   'P 1'
#
loop_
_entity.id
_entity.type
_entity.pdbx_description
1 polymer ?
#
loop_
_entity_poly.entity_id
_entity_poly.type
_entity_poly.pdbx_seq_one_letter_code
_entity_poly.pdbx_strand_id
1 'polypeptide(L)'
;MADNTKQTAQTDKLNGLFVRGVVMSSAATAYKRKDGSGVFVIVRNEIALQPGLAVWEAFHDPKDGKVKLDGENVVEFPKLPDFQQVTLKVLRWEEKDKRFVIKDAELVT
;
A
#
# COMPACT_ATOMS: atom_id res chain seq x y z
N MET A 1 -15.21 32.99 0.64
CA MET A 1 -15.92 31.77 1.00
C MET A 1 -16.93 31.36 -0.04
N ALA A 2 -17.34 32.27 -0.86
CA ALA A 2 -18.33 31.98 -1.87
C ALA A 2 -17.87 30.94 -2.87
N ASP A 3 -16.58 30.78 -3.02
CA ASP A 3 -16.05 29.91 -4.04
C ASP A 3 -15.88 28.49 -3.62
N ASN A 4 -16.47 28.09 -2.51
CA ASN A 4 -16.24 26.78 -1.96
C ASN A 4 -16.56 25.66 -2.93
N THR A 5 -17.57 25.84 -3.78
CA THR A 5 -17.93 24.81 -4.74
C THR A 5 -16.82 24.58 -5.75
N LYS A 6 -16.25 25.66 -6.25
CA LYS A 6 -15.19 25.59 -7.23
C LYS A 6 -13.91 25.03 -6.63
N GLN A 7 -13.59 25.47 -5.42
CA GLN A 7 -12.44 24.96 -4.69
C GLN A 7 -12.62 23.51 -4.29
N THR A 8 -13.85 23.11 -3.98
CA THR A 8 -14.14 21.73 -3.60
C THR A 8 -13.80 20.78 -4.74
N ALA A 9 -14.11 21.13 -5.97
CA ALA A 9 -13.81 20.28 -7.12
C ALA A 9 -12.30 20.06 -7.28
N GLN A 10 -11.48 21.07 -7.00
CA GLN A 10 -10.04 20.91 -7.01
C GLN A 10 -9.54 20.20 -5.77
N THR A 11 -10.16 20.50 -4.64
CA THR A 11 -9.75 19.95 -3.35
C THR A 11 -9.98 18.46 -3.28
N ASP A 12 -10.98 17.94 -3.99
CA ASP A 12 -11.22 16.48 -3.99
C ASP A 12 -10.01 15.70 -4.47
N LYS A 13 -9.21 16.26 -5.35
CA LYS A 13 -7.98 15.62 -5.80
C LYS A 13 -6.87 15.70 -4.77
N LEU A 14 -6.93 16.69 -3.92
CA LEU A 14 -5.90 16.96 -2.91
C LEU A 14 -6.35 16.60 -1.50
N ASN A 15 -7.62 16.26 -1.35
CA ASN A 15 -8.19 15.95 -0.05
C ASN A 15 -7.78 14.54 0.37
N GLY A 16 -7.34 14.41 1.61
CA GLY A 16 -6.95 13.14 2.18
C GLY A 16 -5.54 13.16 2.70
N LEU A 17 -5.08 12.00 3.06
CA LEU A 17 -3.72 11.79 3.54
C LEU A 17 -2.88 11.21 2.42
N PHE A 18 -1.78 11.88 2.12
CA PHE A 18 -0.85 11.43 1.09
C PHE A 18 0.50 11.12 1.70
N VAL A 19 1.12 10.05 1.22
CA VAL A 19 2.49 9.69 1.57
C VAL A 19 3.31 9.71 0.30
N ARG A 20 4.40 10.44 0.32
CA ARG A 20 5.31 10.54 -0.81
C ARG A 20 6.71 10.17 -0.35
N GLY A 21 7.31 9.24 -1.02
CA GLY A 21 8.63 8.78 -0.63
C GLY A 21 9.26 7.89 -1.68
N VAL A 22 10.41 7.34 -1.33
CA VAL A 22 11.19 6.48 -2.22
C VAL A 22 11.03 5.03 -1.80
N VAL A 23 10.68 4.18 -2.76
CA VAL A 23 10.50 2.75 -2.49
C VAL A 23 11.86 2.13 -2.20
N MET A 24 12.00 1.52 -1.03
CA MET A 24 13.24 0.86 -0.62
C MET A 24 13.20 -0.62 -0.90
N SER A 25 12.07 -1.27 -0.68
CA SER A 25 11.93 -2.70 -0.94
C SER A 25 10.47 -3.08 -1.04
N SER A 26 10.22 -4.20 -1.71
CA SER A 26 8.90 -4.84 -1.73
C SER A 26 9.12 -6.34 -1.57
N ALA A 27 8.38 -6.95 -0.65
CA ALA A 27 8.45 -8.37 -0.40
C ALA A 27 7.05 -8.91 -0.14
N ALA A 28 6.81 -10.15 -0.56
CA ALA A 28 5.51 -10.78 -0.43
C ALA A 28 5.61 -12.02 0.45
N THR A 29 4.60 -12.20 1.31
CA THR A 29 4.51 -13.37 2.19
C THR A 29 3.11 -13.94 2.12
N ALA A 30 3.02 -15.25 2.00
CA ALA A 30 1.74 -15.96 2.01
C ALA A 30 1.40 -16.39 3.42
N TYR A 31 0.13 -16.24 3.78
CA TYR A 31 -0.41 -16.62 5.08
C TYR A 31 -1.62 -17.51 4.90
N LYS A 32 -1.75 -18.52 5.75
CA LYS A 32 -2.93 -19.36 5.77
C LYS A 32 -4.07 -18.65 6.50
N ARG A 33 -5.26 -18.72 5.92
CA ARG A 33 -6.45 -18.19 6.59
C ARG A 33 -6.79 -19.05 7.80
N LYS A 34 -7.22 -18.39 8.87
CA LYS A 34 -7.54 -19.08 10.12
C LYS A 34 -8.69 -20.06 9.97
N ASP A 35 -9.60 -19.80 9.05
CA ASP A 35 -10.76 -20.67 8.81
C ASP A 35 -10.47 -21.84 7.88
N GLY A 36 -9.23 -21.96 7.40
CA GLY A 36 -8.84 -23.04 6.51
C GLY A 36 -9.30 -22.89 5.06
N SER A 37 -9.85 -21.75 4.69
CA SER A 37 -10.41 -21.54 3.35
C SER A 37 -9.36 -21.26 2.27
N GLY A 38 -8.08 -21.25 2.63
CA GLY A 38 -7.02 -21.00 1.67
C GLY A 38 -5.96 -20.06 2.21
N VAL A 39 -5.31 -19.34 1.31
CA VAL A 39 -4.21 -18.44 1.66
C VAL A 39 -4.51 -17.03 1.17
N PHE A 40 -3.85 -16.07 1.79
CA PHE A 40 -3.79 -14.69 1.30
C PHE A 40 -2.33 -14.25 1.30
N VAL A 41 -2.05 -13.19 0.56
CA VAL A 41 -0.70 -12.66 0.41
C VAL A 41 -0.67 -11.22 0.88
N ILE A 42 0.34 -10.87 1.65
CA ILE A 42 0.61 -9.48 1.99
C ILE A 42 1.90 -9.07 1.28
N VAL A 43 1.80 -8.03 0.47
CA VAL A 43 2.96 -7.41 -0.16
C VAL A 43 3.36 -6.22 0.71
N ARG A 44 4.53 -6.31 1.28
CA ARG A 44 5.05 -5.28 2.19
C ARG A 44 6.00 -4.38 1.42
N ASN A 45 5.62 -3.12 1.29
CA ASN A 45 6.41 -2.12 0.59
C ASN A 45 6.98 -1.14 1.60
N GLU A 46 8.30 -1.06 1.67
CA GLU A 46 8.98 -0.11 2.54
C GLU A 46 9.26 1.17 1.75
N ILE A 47 8.79 2.29 2.29
CA ILE A 47 8.88 3.58 1.62
C ILE A 47 9.60 4.55 2.54
N ALA A 48 10.75 5.04 2.09
CA ALA A 48 11.52 6.02 2.86
C ALA A 48 10.91 7.39 2.69
N LEU A 49 10.59 7.99 3.83
CA LEU A 49 10.07 9.35 3.91
C LEU A 49 11.15 10.29 4.42
N GLN A 50 10.82 11.54 4.52
CA GLN A 50 11.69 12.48 5.19
C GLN A 50 10.86 13.30 6.19
N PRO A 51 10.98 12.98 7.51
CA PRO A 51 11.78 11.90 8.09
C PRO A 51 11.02 10.59 8.19
N GLY A 52 11.73 9.47 8.25
CA GLY A 52 11.18 8.21 8.71
C GLY A 52 10.90 7.21 7.63
N LEU A 53 10.09 6.22 7.97
CA LEU A 53 9.75 5.10 7.12
C LEU A 53 8.26 4.80 7.25
N ALA A 54 7.62 4.60 6.10
CA ALA A 54 6.27 4.06 6.06
C ALA A 54 6.31 2.67 5.47
N VAL A 55 5.39 1.82 5.91
CA VAL A 55 5.23 0.48 5.36
C VAL A 55 3.81 0.35 4.82
N TRP A 56 3.69 0.02 3.54
CA TRP A 56 2.39 -0.27 2.94
C TRP A 56 2.23 -1.78 2.85
N GLU A 57 1.28 -2.32 3.61
CA GLU A 57 0.94 -3.74 3.59
C GLU A 57 -0.27 -3.94 2.69
N ALA A 58 -0.02 -4.26 1.43
CA ALA A 58 -1.07 -4.47 0.45
C ALA A 58 -1.56 -5.92 0.51
N PHE A 59 -2.86 -6.08 0.75
CA PHE A 59 -3.49 -7.39 0.84
C PHE A 59 -3.90 -7.88 -0.55
N HIS A 60 -3.59 -9.14 -0.84
CA HIS A 60 -4.02 -9.78 -2.09
C HIS A 60 -4.58 -11.16 -1.83
N ASP A 61 -5.71 -11.44 -2.46
CA ASP A 61 -6.24 -12.81 -2.56
C ASP A 61 -5.67 -13.40 -3.84
N PRO A 62 -5.06 -14.60 -3.80
CA PRO A 62 -4.52 -15.22 -5.02
C PRO A 62 -5.53 -15.36 -6.14
N LYS A 63 -6.82 -15.36 -5.81
CA LYS A 63 -7.89 -15.43 -6.81
C LYS A 63 -7.97 -14.19 -7.70
N ASP A 64 -7.36 -13.07 -7.29
CA ASP A 64 -7.41 -11.85 -8.09
C ASP A 64 -6.46 -11.91 -9.29
N GLY A 65 -5.63 -12.94 -9.39
CA GLY A 65 -4.71 -13.12 -10.51
C GLY A 65 -3.45 -12.27 -10.45
N LYS A 66 -3.30 -11.43 -9.44
CA LYS A 66 -2.15 -10.53 -9.32
C LYS A 66 -0.97 -11.16 -8.62
N VAL A 67 -1.20 -12.20 -7.83
CA VAL A 67 -0.14 -12.91 -7.13
C VAL A 67 -0.14 -14.37 -7.58
N LYS A 68 1.05 -14.95 -7.68
CA LYS A 68 1.22 -16.36 -8.02
C LYS A 68 2.01 -17.05 -6.95
N LEU A 69 1.58 -18.25 -6.61
CA LEU A 69 2.20 -19.06 -5.57
C LEU A 69 2.80 -20.33 -6.17
N ASP A 70 3.92 -20.77 -5.58
CA ASP A 70 4.49 -22.09 -5.80
C ASP A 70 4.60 -22.73 -4.42
N GLY A 71 3.61 -23.59 -4.09
CA GLY A 71 3.49 -24.10 -2.74
C GLY A 71 3.20 -22.96 -1.76
N GLU A 72 4.10 -22.75 -0.81
CA GLU A 72 3.98 -21.69 0.18
C GLU A 72 4.75 -20.42 -0.20
N ASN A 73 5.40 -20.44 -1.37
CA ASN A 73 6.23 -19.32 -1.82
C ASN A 73 5.48 -18.45 -2.80
N VAL A 74 5.61 -17.13 -2.65
CA VAL A 74 5.07 -16.17 -3.60
C VAL A 74 6.13 -15.95 -4.67
N VAL A 75 5.80 -16.32 -5.91
CA VAL A 75 6.76 -16.24 -7.02
C VAL A 75 6.52 -15.03 -7.92
N GLU A 76 5.32 -14.46 -7.85
CA GLU A 76 5.00 -13.27 -8.63
C GLU A 76 4.00 -12.42 -7.86
N PHE A 77 4.23 -11.11 -7.78
CA PHE A 77 3.35 -10.19 -7.05
C PHE A 77 3.50 -8.77 -7.60
N PRO A 78 2.48 -7.92 -7.40
CA PRO A 78 2.59 -6.51 -7.79
C PRO A 78 3.68 -5.84 -6.96
N LYS A 79 4.65 -5.26 -7.63
CA LYS A 79 5.82 -4.66 -7.01
C LYS A 79 5.93 -3.21 -7.40
N LEU A 80 6.18 -2.34 -6.42
CA LEU A 80 6.50 -0.95 -6.71
C LEU A 80 7.93 -0.86 -7.28
N PRO A 81 8.21 0.13 -8.13
CA PRO A 81 9.54 0.27 -8.69
C PRO A 81 10.55 0.65 -7.62
N ASP A 82 11.63 -0.16 -7.48
CA ASP A 82 12.64 0.05 -6.47
C ASP A 82 13.36 1.38 -6.70
N PHE A 83 13.60 2.08 -5.59
CA PHE A 83 14.38 3.33 -5.55
C PHE A 83 13.76 4.47 -6.37
N GLN A 84 12.48 4.36 -6.68
CA GLN A 84 11.75 5.44 -7.35
C GLN A 84 10.79 6.11 -6.38
N GLN A 85 10.50 7.37 -6.66
CA GLN A 85 9.56 8.12 -5.86
C GLN A 85 8.13 7.74 -6.22
N VAL A 86 7.31 7.51 -5.19
CA VAL A 86 5.89 7.22 -5.36
C VAL A 86 5.07 8.12 -4.46
N THR A 87 3.83 8.33 -4.85
CA THR A 87 2.84 9.03 -4.04
C THR A 87 1.65 8.12 -3.84
N LEU A 88 1.27 7.93 -2.59
CA LEU A 88 0.13 7.10 -2.22
C LEU A 88 -0.93 7.96 -1.56
N LYS A 89 -2.18 7.78 -1.97
CA LYS A 89 -3.31 8.31 -1.21
C LYS A 89 -3.69 7.24 -0.20
N VAL A 90 -3.55 7.57 1.08
CA VAL A 90 -3.77 6.63 2.17
C VAL A 90 -5.26 6.58 2.48
N LEU A 91 -5.86 5.40 2.37
CA LEU A 91 -7.27 5.19 2.65
C LEU A 91 -7.49 4.64 4.05
N ARG A 92 -6.53 3.87 4.55
CA ARG A 92 -6.57 3.32 5.89
C ARG A 92 -5.16 3.11 6.39
N TRP A 93 -4.90 3.48 7.63
CA TRP A 93 -3.58 3.33 8.24
C TRP A 93 -3.71 3.07 9.72
N GLU A 94 -2.62 2.59 10.31
CA GLU A 94 -2.51 2.43 11.75
C GLU A 94 -1.07 2.66 12.18
N GLU A 95 -0.88 2.96 13.45
CA GLU A 95 0.44 3.02 14.05
C GLU A 95 0.69 1.70 14.77
N LYS A 96 1.79 1.06 14.45
CA LYS A 96 2.16 -0.21 15.06
C LYS A 96 3.65 -0.20 15.35
N ASP A 97 4.02 -0.42 16.61
CA ASP A 97 5.42 -0.42 17.04
C ASP A 97 6.15 0.86 16.62
N LYS A 98 5.47 2.00 16.77
CA LYS A 98 5.99 3.32 16.40
C LYS A 98 6.24 3.49 14.90
N ARG A 99 5.64 2.64 14.08
CA ARG A 99 5.75 2.72 12.63
C ARG A 99 4.42 3.13 12.04
N PHE A 100 4.51 3.89 10.95
CA PHE A 100 3.35 4.25 10.17
C PHE A 100 3.06 3.12 9.18
N VAL A 101 1.99 2.38 9.41
CA VAL A 101 1.62 1.24 8.60
C VAL A 101 0.37 1.58 7.79
N ILE A 102 0.51 1.56 6.48
CA ILE A 102 -0.59 1.83 5.55
C ILE A 102 -1.26 0.49 5.25
N LYS A 103 -2.55 0.39 5.50
CA LYS A 103 -3.32 -0.83 5.26
C LYS A 103 -4.07 -0.83 3.95
N ASP A 104 -4.42 0.36 3.46
CA ASP A 104 -5.10 0.50 2.19
C ASP A 104 -4.69 1.82 1.58
N ALA A 105 -4.38 1.80 0.29
CA ALA A 105 -3.90 2.98 -0.41
C ALA A 105 -4.13 2.84 -1.91
N GLU A 106 -4.11 3.99 -2.57
CA GLU A 106 -4.13 4.08 -4.02
C GLU A 106 -2.84 4.73 -4.50
N LEU A 107 -2.23 4.14 -5.50
CA LEU A 107 -1.07 4.74 -6.15
C LEU A 107 -1.53 5.92 -7.00
N VAL A 108 -0.99 7.10 -6.71
CA VAL A 108 -1.41 8.31 -7.42
C VAL A 108 -0.59 8.51 -8.69
N THR A 109 0.68 8.16 -8.66
CA THR A 109 1.53 8.23 -9.84
C THR A 109 2.67 7.25 -9.75
#